data_6b1db658be0bb692f0e211c5be99f1d7
#
_entry.id   6b1db658be0bb692f0e211c5be99f1d7
#
_cell.length_a   1.000
_cell.length_b   1.000
_cell.length_c   1.000
_cell.angle_alpha   90.00
_cell.angle_beta   90.00
_cell.angle_gamma   90.00
#
_symmetry.space_group_name_H-M   'P 1'
#
loop_
_entity.id
_entity.type
_entity.pdbx_description
1 polymer ?
#
loop_
_entity_poly.entity_id
_entity_poly.type
_entity_poly.pdbx_seq_one_letter_code
_entity_poly.pdbx_strand_id
1 'polypeptide(L)'
;MNSEDQFQIRIEALQSKDIPSLIDCVRRCYGDSYPNKMMYDPEQIKVAIDSRIMHSVVALDQNDRVIGHCALTFNSTQNAAPEAGKMFVDPDYRGHHIAESIAQKRLEIAKGLDLLGFWTECVTNHPYSQHEMIHFGAKETGLTLGMDAASAMVMQGLESHNRSRMSLLTFYLPLTSKSQQIFLPESHLSFAQDLARTIEIDRVVTSSNKSGEGLTQASFRVDHFDKIAFITINHIGNDFLDFIENILIQLESEQLASIYLDLPIHQEAAAFAYDALEKKRFFWSAWLPHYLVEGDVLRLQKLNQKINFDDIVTARPEGEKIKKYIQTQLQKVSIKAI
;
A
#
# COMPACT_ATOMS: atom_id res chain seq x y z
N MET A 1 24.70 -29.27 28.01
CA MET A 1 24.54 -29.62 26.60
C MET A 1 23.84 -28.44 25.97
N ASN A 2 24.62 -27.49 25.39
CA ASN A 2 24.08 -26.35 24.64
C ASN A 2 23.75 -26.85 23.24
N SER A 3 22.50 -27.11 22.97
CA SER A 3 22.01 -27.34 21.61
C SER A 3 21.60 -25.99 21.02
N GLU A 4 22.58 -25.19 20.62
CA GLU A 4 22.39 -24.26 19.52
C GLU A 4 22.41 -25.11 18.23
N ASP A 5 21.31 -25.79 17.95
CA ASP A 5 21.01 -26.21 16.59
C ASP A 5 20.73 -24.93 15.79
N GLN A 6 21.82 -24.29 15.31
CA GLN A 6 21.74 -23.22 14.34
C GLN A 6 21.09 -23.81 13.08
N PHE A 7 19.79 -23.53 12.91
CA PHE A 7 19.10 -23.77 11.63
C PHE A 7 19.93 -23.11 10.53
N GLN A 8 20.51 -23.91 9.66
CA GLN A 8 21.22 -23.38 8.50
C GLN A 8 20.18 -22.82 7.52
N ILE A 9 19.90 -21.52 7.62
CA ILE A 9 18.92 -20.82 6.79
C ILE A 9 19.67 -20.12 5.67
N ARG A 10 19.20 -20.28 4.43
CA ARG A 10 19.68 -19.56 3.27
C ARG A 10 18.62 -18.56 2.81
N ILE A 11 19.08 -17.34 2.47
CA ILE A 11 18.21 -16.27 1.97
C ILE A 11 18.58 -16.02 0.52
N GLU A 12 17.65 -16.30 -0.38
CA GLU A 12 17.88 -16.28 -1.82
C GLU A 12 16.71 -15.63 -2.58
N ALA A 13 16.97 -15.21 -3.83
CA ALA A 13 15.88 -14.89 -4.75
C ALA A 13 15.12 -16.18 -5.11
N LEU A 14 13.79 -16.10 -5.14
CA LEU A 14 12.94 -17.23 -5.52
C LEU A 14 13.30 -17.75 -6.91
N GLN A 15 13.51 -19.05 -7.04
CA GLN A 15 13.69 -19.73 -8.31
C GLN A 15 12.45 -20.55 -8.67
N SER A 16 12.24 -20.84 -9.95
CA SER A 16 11.07 -21.60 -10.41
C SER A 16 10.93 -22.96 -9.75
N LYS A 17 12.04 -23.63 -9.39
CA LYS A 17 12.04 -24.92 -8.67
C LYS A 17 11.46 -24.84 -7.27
N ASP A 18 11.51 -23.64 -6.64
CA ASP A 18 11.10 -23.44 -5.25
C ASP A 18 9.62 -23.03 -5.14
N ILE A 19 8.94 -22.75 -6.28
CA ILE A 19 7.53 -22.31 -6.30
C ILE A 19 6.58 -23.30 -5.58
N PRO A 20 6.67 -24.62 -5.79
CA PRO A 20 5.82 -25.55 -5.05
C PRO A 20 5.99 -25.44 -3.53
N SER A 21 7.25 -25.36 -3.06
CA SER A 21 7.58 -25.21 -1.64
C SER A 21 7.12 -23.84 -1.08
N LEU A 22 7.14 -22.77 -1.89
CA LEU A 22 6.58 -21.48 -1.53
C LEU A 22 5.06 -21.57 -1.32
N ILE A 23 4.33 -22.19 -2.24
CA ILE A 23 2.87 -22.39 -2.12
C ILE A 23 2.53 -23.17 -0.85
N ASP A 24 3.30 -24.21 -0.52
CA ASP A 24 3.13 -24.98 0.71
C ASP A 24 3.42 -24.10 1.96
N CYS A 25 4.40 -23.18 1.90
CA CYS A 25 4.64 -22.24 2.97
C CYS A 25 3.46 -21.27 3.15
N VAL A 26 2.86 -20.75 2.06
CA VAL A 26 1.65 -19.93 2.13
C VAL A 26 0.52 -20.68 2.83
N ARG A 27 0.30 -21.96 2.48
CA ARG A 27 -0.73 -22.80 3.11
C ARG A 27 -0.47 -23.06 4.59
N ARG A 28 0.78 -23.22 5.00
CA ARG A 28 1.12 -23.37 6.43
C ARG A 28 0.87 -22.08 7.23
N CYS A 29 1.04 -20.93 6.59
CA CYS A 29 0.82 -19.62 7.24
C CYS A 29 -0.65 -19.23 7.30
N TYR A 30 -1.44 -19.50 6.24
CA TYR A 30 -2.77 -18.94 6.03
C TYR A 30 -3.84 -19.96 5.62
N GLY A 31 -3.52 -21.24 5.44
CA GLY A 31 -4.42 -22.16 4.78
C GLY A 31 -4.74 -21.68 3.36
N ASP A 32 -6.03 -21.60 3.03
CA ASP A 32 -6.51 -21.04 1.73
C ASP A 32 -7.03 -19.60 1.86
N SER A 33 -6.79 -18.93 3.01
CA SER A 33 -7.35 -17.61 3.31
C SER A 33 -6.48 -16.44 2.86
N TYR A 34 -5.27 -16.66 2.30
CA TYR A 34 -4.42 -15.56 1.86
C TYR A 34 -5.11 -14.77 0.74
N PRO A 35 -5.25 -13.44 0.88
CA PRO A 35 -6.05 -12.62 -0.05
C PRO A 35 -5.53 -12.67 -1.48
N ASN A 36 -4.22 -12.62 -1.66
CA ASN A 36 -3.61 -12.65 -2.99
C ASN A 36 -3.59 -14.07 -3.55
N LYS A 37 -4.61 -14.42 -4.34
CA LYS A 37 -4.81 -15.77 -4.89
C LYS A 37 -3.72 -16.20 -5.87
N MET A 38 -2.98 -15.27 -6.48
CA MET A 38 -1.79 -15.57 -7.28
C MET A 38 -0.77 -16.42 -6.50
N MET A 39 -0.67 -16.22 -5.19
CA MET A 39 0.29 -16.96 -4.35
C MET A 39 -0.03 -18.45 -4.16
N TYR A 40 -1.15 -18.94 -4.71
CA TYR A 40 -1.50 -20.36 -4.79
C TYR A 40 -1.39 -20.96 -6.18
N ASP A 41 -1.07 -20.12 -7.18
CA ASP A 41 -1.01 -20.50 -8.59
C ASP A 41 0.44 -20.52 -9.09
N PRO A 42 1.03 -21.69 -9.34
CA PRO A 42 2.43 -21.79 -9.73
C PRO A 42 2.75 -21.09 -11.06
N GLU A 43 1.81 -21.11 -12.01
CA GLU A 43 2.02 -20.45 -13.31
C GLU A 43 1.99 -18.93 -13.20
N GLN A 44 1.06 -18.39 -12.40
CA GLN A 44 1.01 -16.95 -12.16
C GLN A 44 2.23 -16.46 -11.40
N ILE A 45 2.72 -17.18 -10.38
CA ILE A 45 3.97 -16.86 -9.68
C ILE A 45 5.13 -16.86 -10.67
N LYS A 46 5.24 -17.91 -11.49
CA LYS A 46 6.30 -18.04 -12.49
C LYS A 46 6.29 -16.89 -13.48
N VAL A 47 5.12 -16.56 -14.04
CA VAL A 47 4.97 -15.42 -14.96
C VAL A 47 5.38 -14.11 -14.28
N ALA A 48 5.01 -13.89 -13.03
CA ALA A 48 5.33 -12.66 -12.31
C ALA A 48 6.84 -12.49 -12.04
N ILE A 49 7.57 -13.57 -11.74
CA ILE A 49 9.03 -13.51 -11.56
C ILE A 49 9.77 -13.41 -12.90
N ASP A 50 9.35 -14.15 -13.92
CA ASP A 50 10.00 -14.15 -15.24
C ASP A 50 9.83 -12.80 -15.95
N SER A 51 8.66 -12.16 -15.81
CA SER A 51 8.39 -10.80 -16.33
C SER A 51 8.97 -9.68 -15.48
N ARG A 52 9.61 -9.99 -14.34
CA ARG A 52 10.16 -9.03 -13.37
C ARG A 52 9.10 -8.07 -12.75
N ILE A 53 7.84 -8.43 -12.83
CA ILE A 53 6.77 -7.73 -12.10
C ILE A 53 6.91 -7.99 -10.60
N MET A 54 7.39 -9.19 -10.21
CA MET A 54 7.61 -9.55 -8.82
C MET A 54 9.07 -10.00 -8.60
N HIS A 55 9.75 -9.32 -7.68
CA HIS A 55 11.05 -9.72 -7.17
C HIS A 55 10.86 -10.38 -5.80
N SER A 56 10.88 -11.69 -5.79
CA SER A 56 10.62 -12.52 -4.61
C SER A 56 11.91 -12.93 -3.92
N VAL A 57 11.89 -12.91 -2.58
CA VAL A 57 12.94 -13.43 -1.69
C VAL A 57 12.36 -14.55 -0.85
N VAL A 58 13.10 -15.64 -0.72
CA VAL A 58 12.73 -16.78 0.14
C VAL A 58 13.80 -17.06 1.16
N ALA A 59 13.39 -17.56 2.33
CA ALA A 59 14.23 -18.25 3.28
C ALA A 59 14.05 -19.76 3.08
N LEU A 60 15.16 -20.48 2.94
CA LEU A 60 15.20 -21.93 2.77
C LEU A 60 15.86 -22.57 3.98
N ASP A 61 15.30 -23.67 4.47
CA ASP A 61 15.92 -24.50 5.50
C ASP A 61 16.99 -25.42 4.89
N GLN A 62 17.61 -26.27 5.71
CA GLN A 62 18.63 -27.23 5.31
C GLN A 62 18.14 -28.29 4.31
N ASN A 63 16.83 -28.46 4.15
CA ASN A 63 16.19 -29.42 3.24
C ASN A 63 15.62 -28.74 1.99
N ASP A 64 16.04 -27.52 1.66
CA ASP A 64 15.52 -26.69 0.57
C ASP A 64 14.01 -26.36 0.68
N ARG A 65 13.44 -26.43 1.89
CA ARG A 65 12.04 -26.08 2.14
C ARG A 65 11.92 -24.59 2.34
N VAL A 66 11.00 -23.93 1.65
CA VAL A 66 10.68 -22.51 1.88
C VAL A 66 9.99 -22.35 3.24
N ILE A 67 10.59 -21.52 4.10
CA ILE A 67 10.15 -21.24 5.47
C ILE A 67 9.85 -19.75 5.71
N GLY A 68 10.07 -18.90 4.71
CA GLY A 68 9.74 -17.48 4.74
C GLY A 68 9.77 -16.86 3.35
N HIS A 69 9.03 -15.78 3.15
CA HIS A 69 8.92 -15.10 1.88
C HIS A 69 8.65 -13.61 2.06
N CYS A 70 9.18 -12.78 1.17
CA CYS A 70 8.71 -11.43 0.91
C CYS A 70 8.96 -11.06 -0.55
N ALA A 71 8.31 -10.00 -1.03
CA ALA A 71 8.49 -9.54 -2.41
C ALA A 71 8.43 -8.02 -2.56
N LEU A 72 9.02 -7.53 -3.66
CA LEU A 72 8.70 -6.25 -4.29
C LEU A 72 7.82 -6.54 -5.51
N THR A 73 6.68 -5.88 -5.62
CA THR A 73 5.71 -6.10 -6.71
C THR A 73 5.37 -4.78 -7.38
N PHE A 74 5.55 -4.72 -8.70
CA PHE A 74 5.07 -3.62 -9.54
C PHE A 74 3.64 -3.92 -9.96
N ASN A 75 2.70 -3.05 -9.60
CA ASN A 75 1.27 -3.23 -9.91
C ASN A 75 0.94 -2.91 -11.38
N SER A 76 1.79 -2.17 -12.05
CA SER A 76 1.70 -1.88 -13.49
C SER A 76 3.07 -1.49 -14.06
N THR A 77 3.19 -1.45 -15.38
CA THR A 77 4.39 -0.96 -16.08
C THR A 77 4.64 0.54 -15.89
N GLN A 78 3.66 1.29 -15.38
CA GLN A 78 3.78 2.71 -15.09
C GLN A 78 4.27 3.00 -13.66
N ASN A 79 4.40 1.98 -12.81
CA ASN A 79 4.90 2.15 -11.45
C ASN A 79 6.42 2.26 -11.44
N ALA A 80 6.94 3.28 -10.73
CA ALA A 80 8.37 3.41 -10.45
C ALA A 80 8.72 2.93 -9.03
N ALA A 81 7.82 3.09 -8.06
CA ALA A 81 7.96 2.53 -6.73
C ALA A 81 7.11 1.26 -6.60
N PRO A 82 7.71 0.07 -6.40
CA PRO A 82 6.96 -1.16 -6.16
C PRO A 82 6.38 -1.20 -4.75
N GLU A 83 5.39 -2.07 -4.57
CA GLU A 83 4.89 -2.48 -3.26
C GLU A 83 5.82 -3.51 -2.62
N ALA A 84 6.29 -3.25 -1.41
CA ALA A 84 6.92 -4.24 -0.55
C ALA A 84 5.83 -4.98 0.24
N GLY A 85 5.69 -6.26 0.00
CA GLY A 85 4.61 -7.03 0.62
C GLY A 85 4.87 -8.53 0.59
N LYS A 86 3.78 -9.29 0.74
CA LYS A 86 3.78 -10.77 0.73
C LYS A 86 4.78 -11.34 1.74
N MET A 87 4.93 -10.64 2.89
CA MET A 87 5.81 -11.03 3.98
C MET A 87 5.13 -12.04 4.88
N PHE A 88 5.73 -13.21 4.99
CA PHE A 88 5.31 -14.23 5.97
C PHE A 88 6.46 -15.18 6.32
N VAL A 89 6.38 -15.76 7.51
CA VAL A 89 7.31 -16.75 8.03
C VAL A 89 6.48 -17.93 8.54
N ASP A 90 6.89 -19.13 8.17
CA ASP A 90 6.33 -20.39 8.64
C ASP A 90 6.19 -20.36 10.17
N PRO A 91 5.01 -20.68 10.74
CA PRO A 91 4.77 -20.64 12.17
C PRO A 91 5.83 -21.35 13.01
N ASP A 92 6.32 -22.50 12.53
CA ASP A 92 7.32 -23.32 13.25
C ASP A 92 8.72 -22.66 13.30
N TYR A 93 8.96 -21.64 12.48
CA TYR A 93 10.24 -20.93 12.36
C TYR A 93 10.18 -19.48 12.84
N ARG A 94 9.09 -19.05 13.48
CA ARG A 94 8.97 -17.70 14.04
C ARG A 94 9.92 -17.51 15.22
N GLY A 95 10.36 -16.27 15.47
CA GLY A 95 11.29 -15.94 16.52
C GLY A 95 12.78 -16.14 16.17
N HIS A 96 13.11 -16.56 14.94
CA HIS A 96 14.49 -16.77 14.46
C HIS A 96 14.98 -15.67 13.53
N HIS A 97 14.44 -14.46 13.59
CA HIS A 97 14.84 -13.29 12.79
C HIS A 97 14.77 -13.48 11.25
N ILE A 98 13.99 -14.46 10.79
CA ILE A 98 13.84 -14.75 9.34
C ILE A 98 13.22 -13.58 8.61
N ALA A 99 12.17 -12.97 9.17
CA ALA A 99 11.50 -11.82 8.57
C ALA A 99 12.48 -10.67 8.32
N GLU A 100 13.35 -10.36 9.30
CA GLU A 100 14.38 -9.34 9.18
C GLU A 100 15.39 -9.69 8.08
N SER A 101 15.85 -10.94 8.03
CA SER A 101 16.83 -11.40 7.04
C SER A 101 16.30 -11.33 5.60
N ILE A 102 15.04 -11.76 5.36
CA ILE A 102 14.44 -11.66 4.02
C ILE A 102 14.12 -10.21 3.65
N ALA A 103 13.74 -9.36 4.62
CA ALA A 103 13.53 -7.93 4.39
C ALA A 103 14.85 -7.21 4.05
N GLN A 104 15.94 -7.56 4.71
CA GLN A 104 17.28 -7.05 4.38
C GLN A 104 17.67 -7.42 2.93
N LYS A 105 17.42 -8.66 2.52
CA LYS A 105 17.67 -9.10 1.14
C LYS A 105 16.79 -8.38 0.12
N ARG A 106 15.53 -8.14 0.44
CA ARG A 106 14.61 -7.32 -0.37
C ARG A 106 15.14 -5.90 -0.54
N LEU A 107 15.70 -5.30 0.52
CA LEU A 107 16.32 -3.97 0.47
C LEU A 107 17.56 -3.95 -0.45
N GLU A 108 18.40 -5.00 -0.42
CA GLU A 108 19.52 -5.14 -1.33
C GLU A 108 19.06 -5.20 -2.79
N ILE A 109 17.99 -5.96 -3.07
CA ILE A 109 17.39 -6.03 -4.41
C ILE A 109 16.86 -4.67 -4.83
N ALA A 110 16.15 -3.94 -3.96
CA ALA A 110 15.65 -2.61 -4.27
C ALA A 110 16.76 -1.63 -4.64
N LYS A 111 17.87 -1.66 -3.91
CA LYS A 111 19.08 -0.87 -4.22
C LYS A 111 19.73 -1.29 -5.53
N GLY A 112 19.81 -2.60 -5.81
CA GLY A 112 20.37 -3.14 -7.07
C GLY A 112 19.52 -2.85 -8.31
N LEU A 113 18.25 -2.51 -8.13
CA LEU A 113 17.33 -2.06 -9.17
C LEU A 113 17.30 -0.54 -9.34
N ASP A 114 18.16 0.20 -8.61
CA ASP A 114 18.22 1.67 -8.61
C ASP A 114 16.87 2.35 -8.31
N LEU A 115 16.05 1.72 -7.45
CA LEU A 115 14.74 2.28 -7.07
C LEU A 115 14.91 3.56 -6.27
N LEU A 116 14.04 4.54 -6.49
CA LEU A 116 13.96 5.75 -5.67
C LEU A 116 13.41 5.46 -4.27
N GLY A 117 12.64 4.39 -4.13
CA GLY A 117 12.06 3.89 -2.91
C GLY A 117 11.02 2.82 -3.19
N PHE A 118 10.36 2.35 -2.15
CA PHE A 118 9.21 1.46 -2.26
C PHE A 118 8.21 1.75 -1.15
N TRP A 119 6.96 1.40 -1.38
CA TRP A 119 5.89 1.59 -0.42
C TRP A 119 5.36 0.25 0.10
N THR A 120 4.64 0.29 1.21
CA THR A 120 3.95 -0.88 1.78
C THR A 120 2.75 -0.44 2.59
N GLU A 121 1.81 -1.34 2.75
CA GLU A 121 0.66 -1.17 3.63
C GLU A 121 0.74 -2.16 4.79
N CYS A 122 0.75 -1.62 6.01
CA CYS A 122 0.81 -2.40 7.24
C CYS A 122 -0.57 -2.44 7.90
N VAL A 123 -0.97 -3.59 8.38
CA VAL A 123 -2.21 -3.75 9.14
C VAL A 123 -2.20 -2.90 10.42
N THR A 124 -3.39 -2.46 10.86
CA THR A 124 -3.53 -1.59 12.02
C THR A 124 -4.18 -2.26 13.24
N ASN A 125 -4.46 -3.56 13.19
CA ASN A 125 -4.93 -4.33 14.36
C ASN A 125 -3.80 -4.70 15.33
N HIS A 126 -2.53 -4.62 14.88
CA HIS A 126 -1.33 -4.80 15.69
C HIS A 126 -0.14 -4.05 15.05
N PRO A 127 0.92 -3.71 15.81
CA PRO A 127 2.01 -2.89 15.30
C PRO A 127 3.19 -3.68 14.71
N TYR A 128 3.15 -5.01 14.61
CA TYR A 128 4.34 -5.82 14.29
C TYR A 128 4.95 -5.49 12.93
N SER A 129 4.15 -5.47 11.86
CA SER A 129 4.63 -5.11 10.53
C SER A 129 5.06 -3.64 10.43
N GLN A 130 4.43 -2.76 11.24
CA GLN A 130 4.84 -1.36 11.33
C GLN A 130 6.23 -1.22 11.96
N HIS A 131 6.52 -1.97 13.04
CA HIS A 131 7.85 -1.98 13.67
C HIS A 131 8.94 -2.46 12.73
N GLU A 132 8.67 -3.48 11.91
CA GLU A 132 9.61 -3.93 10.87
C GLU A 132 9.95 -2.79 9.91
N MET A 133 8.92 -2.14 9.35
CA MET A 133 9.14 -1.06 8.37
C MET A 133 9.86 0.14 9.00
N ILE A 134 9.53 0.50 10.23
CA ILE A 134 10.23 1.56 11.00
C ILE A 134 11.69 1.20 11.23
N HIS A 135 11.98 -0.05 11.56
CA HIS A 135 13.36 -0.55 11.76
C HIS A 135 14.23 -0.34 10.50
N PHE A 136 13.67 -0.55 9.31
CA PHE A 136 14.34 -0.30 8.04
C PHE A 136 14.36 1.19 7.62
N GLY A 137 13.78 2.08 8.38
CA GLY A 137 13.81 3.52 8.13
C GLY A 137 12.61 4.04 7.33
N ALA A 138 11.59 3.21 7.07
CA ALA A 138 10.37 3.67 6.41
C ALA A 138 9.60 4.68 7.25
N LYS A 139 8.88 5.54 6.57
CA LYS A 139 8.08 6.62 7.17
C LYS A 139 6.61 6.46 6.77
N GLU A 140 5.73 6.76 7.71
CA GLU A 140 4.28 6.75 7.46
C GLU A 140 3.91 7.85 6.46
N THR A 141 3.08 7.50 5.48
CA THR A 141 2.64 8.43 4.43
C THR A 141 1.13 8.56 4.32
N GLY A 142 0.39 7.70 5.01
CA GLY A 142 -1.07 7.72 4.96
C GLY A 142 -1.72 6.61 5.76
N LEU A 143 -3.05 6.65 5.77
CA LEU A 143 -3.91 5.65 6.40
C LEU A 143 -5.13 5.39 5.50
N THR A 144 -5.20 4.19 4.94
CA THR A 144 -6.31 3.71 4.11
C THR A 144 -7.33 3.02 5.01
N LEU A 145 -8.53 3.58 5.11
CA LEU A 145 -9.55 3.16 6.07
C LEU A 145 -10.47 2.08 5.49
N GLY A 146 -10.67 0.99 6.23
CA GLY A 146 -11.65 -0.04 5.90
C GLY A 146 -11.40 -0.78 4.59
N MET A 147 -10.14 -1.04 4.26
CA MET A 147 -9.70 -1.67 3.03
C MET A 147 -10.19 -3.11 2.91
N ASP A 148 -9.83 -3.96 3.87
CA ASP A 148 -10.13 -5.37 3.81
C ASP A 148 -11.37 -5.73 4.63
N ALA A 149 -12.14 -6.71 4.17
CA ALA A 149 -13.27 -7.24 4.93
C ALA A 149 -12.80 -7.81 6.29
N ALA A 150 -13.67 -7.76 7.29
CA ALA A 150 -13.36 -8.26 8.64
C ALA A 150 -12.95 -9.75 8.68
N SER A 151 -13.30 -10.52 7.65
CA SER A 151 -12.92 -11.94 7.47
C SER A 151 -11.62 -12.13 6.70
N ALA A 152 -11.03 -11.06 6.16
CA ALA A 152 -9.77 -11.15 5.42
C ALA A 152 -8.58 -11.31 6.38
N MET A 153 -7.60 -12.09 5.97
CA MET A 153 -6.33 -12.32 6.65
C MET A 153 -6.41 -12.85 8.10
N VAL A 154 -6.79 -14.11 8.26
CA VAL A 154 -6.54 -14.83 9.51
C VAL A 154 -5.18 -15.54 9.40
N MET A 155 -4.12 -14.89 9.90
CA MET A 155 -2.82 -15.54 10.05
C MET A 155 -2.85 -16.44 11.26
N GLN A 156 -2.45 -17.72 11.12
CA GLN A 156 -2.41 -18.67 12.23
C GLN A 156 -1.56 -18.13 13.39
N GLY A 157 -2.15 -18.11 14.58
CA GLY A 157 -1.53 -17.64 15.81
C GLY A 157 -1.53 -16.12 15.99
N LEU A 158 -2.20 -15.35 15.13
CA LEU A 158 -2.40 -13.91 15.24
C LEU A 158 -3.88 -13.54 15.00
N GLU A 159 -4.79 -14.34 15.56
CA GLU A 159 -6.23 -14.13 15.42
C GLU A 159 -6.63 -12.78 16.04
N SER A 160 -7.21 -11.92 15.23
CA SER A 160 -7.80 -10.67 15.69
C SER A 160 -9.25 -10.91 16.12
N HIS A 161 -9.59 -10.52 17.34
CA HIS A 161 -10.98 -10.50 17.82
C HIS A 161 -11.77 -9.31 17.27
N ASN A 162 -11.15 -8.47 16.47
CA ASN A 162 -11.77 -7.27 15.93
C ASN A 162 -12.69 -7.63 14.75
N ARG A 163 -13.96 -7.25 14.85
CA ARG A 163 -15.01 -7.46 13.82
C ARG A 163 -15.10 -6.30 12.83
N SER A 164 -14.26 -5.29 12.97
CA SER A 164 -14.21 -4.13 12.07
C SER A 164 -13.43 -4.48 10.81
N ARG A 165 -13.74 -3.78 9.71
CA ARG A 165 -12.91 -3.86 8.50
C ARG A 165 -11.51 -3.35 8.81
N MET A 166 -10.50 -4.01 8.21
CA MET A 166 -9.10 -3.67 8.40
C MET A 166 -8.77 -2.34 7.74
N SER A 167 -8.11 -1.45 8.46
CA SER A 167 -7.44 -0.27 7.92
C SER A 167 -5.94 -0.53 7.78
N LEU A 168 -5.30 0.12 6.82
CA LEU A 168 -3.90 -0.09 6.50
C LEU A 168 -3.12 1.21 6.65
N LEU A 169 -2.04 1.19 7.43
CA LEU A 169 -1.11 2.30 7.55
C LEU A 169 -0.08 2.19 6.42
N THR A 170 -0.02 3.20 5.57
CA THR A 170 0.89 3.23 4.43
C THR A 170 2.24 3.78 4.84
N PHE A 171 3.30 3.09 4.45
CA PHE A 171 4.69 3.48 4.64
C PHE A 171 5.39 3.67 3.30
N TYR A 172 6.38 4.55 3.28
CA TYR A 172 7.33 4.68 2.19
C TYR A 172 8.76 4.59 2.73
N LEU A 173 9.59 3.77 2.09
CA LEU A 173 11.03 3.73 2.36
C LEU A 173 11.76 4.48 1.25
N PRO A 174 12.29 5.68 1.51
CA PRO A 174 13.12 6.38 0.54
C PRO A 174 14.51 5.70 0.44
N LEU A 175 14.97 5.47 -0.78
CA LEU A 175 16.33 4.98 -1.07
C LEU A 175 17.20 6.10 -1.63
N THR A 176 16.59 6.93 -2.47
CA THR A 176 17.18 8.15 -3.02
C THR A 176 16.07 9.17 -3.25
N SER A 177 16.43 10.43 -3.44
CA SER A 177 15.45 11.48 -3.67
C SER A 177 15.69 12.13 -5.03
N LYS A 178 14.60 12.36 -5.76
CA LYS A 178 14.55 13.18 -6.96
C LYS A 178 13.62 14.34 -6.68
N SER A 179 14.10 15.57 -6.90
CA SER A 179 13.27 16.78 -6.73
C SER A 179 12.07 16.74 -7.66
N GLN A 180 10.90 17.08 -7.13
CA GLN A 180 9.66 17.11 -7.89
C GLN A 180 8.70 18.17 -7.36
N GLN A 181 7.99 18.83 -8.27
CA GLN A 181 6.88 19.71 -7.92
C GLN A 181 5.59 18.89 -7.84
N ILE A 182 4.79 19.19 -6.81
CA ILE A 182 3.45 18.59 -6.62
C ILE A 182 2.43 19.70 -6.35
N PHE A 183 1.18 19.42 -6.74
CA PHE A 183 0.09 20.38 -6.71
C PHE A 183 -1.06 19.89 -5.84
N LEU A 184 -1.36 20.63 -4.78
CA LEU A 184 -2.40 20.33 -3.82
C LEU A 184 -3.23 21.57 -3.49
N PRO A 185 -4.46 21.45 -3.00
CA PRO A 185 -5.22 22.59 -2.49
C PRO A 185 -4.49 23.30 -1.34
N GLU A 186 -4.65 24.61 -1.21
CA GLU A 186 -3.99 25.41 -0.17
C GLU A 186 -4.17 24.85 1.24
N SER A 187 -5.35 24.30 1.53
CA SER A 187 -5.68 23.73 2.83
C SER A 187 -4.81 22.51 3.23
N HIS A 188 -4.09 21.92 2.28
CA HIS A 188 -3.26 20.72 2.49
C HIS A 188 -1.76 21.00 2.38
N LEU A 189 -1.34 22.19 1.94
CA LEU A 189 0.08 22.51 1.68
C LEU A 189 0.95 22.33 2.93
N SER A 190 0.53 22.88 4.07
CA SER A 190 1.31 22.77 5.32
C SER A 190 1.51 21.32 5.75
N PHE A 191 0.45 20.52 5.72
CA PHE A 191 0.55 19.10 6.07
C PHE A 191 1.46 18.34 5.10
N ALA A 192 1.33 18.57 3.80
CA ALA A 192 2.16 17.92 2.78
C ALA A 192 3.63 18.33 2.89
N GLN A 193 3.94 19.60 3.18
CA GLN A 193 5.31 20.07 3.42
C GLN A 193 5.93 19.39 4.65
N ASP A 194 5.16 19.28 5.75
CA ASP A 194 5.61 18.59 6.96
C ASP A 194 5.84 17.11 6.70
N LEU A 195 4.94 16.49 5.93
CA LEU A 195 5.05 15.09 5.56
C LEU A 195 6.26 14.83 4.66
N ALA A 196 6.51 15.66 3.64
CA ALA A 196 7.69 15.56 2.77
C ALA A 196 8.99 15.60 3.56
N ARG A 197 9.08 16.51 4.56
CA ARG A 197 10.23 16.58 5.47
C ARG A 197 10.37 15.33 6.33
N THR A 198 9.27 14.80 6.83
CA THR A 198 9.26 13.57 7.65
C THR A 198 9.70 12.35 6.83
N ILE A 199 9.27 12.25 5.57
CA ILE A 199 9.64 11.17 4.63
C ILE A 199 11.07 11.33 4.10
N GLU A 200 11.65 12.54 4.24
CA GLU A 200 13.00 12.88 3.72
C GLU A 200 13.06 12.86 2.18
N ILE A 201 12.00 13.36 1.52
CA ILE A 201 11.93 13.51 0.07
C ILE A 201 11.95 14.99 -0.34
N ASP A 202 12.59 15.28 -1.46
CA ASP A 202 12.68 16.65 -2.00
C ASP A 202 11.43 16.97 -2.84
N ARG A 203 10.52 17.79 -2.30
CA ARG A 203 9.26 18.19 -2.94
C ARG A 203 8.99 19.67 -2.82
N VAL A 204 8.73 20.29 -3.96
CA VAL A 204 8.16 21.64 -4.03
C VAL A 204 6.64 21.49 -3.99
N VAL A 205 6.06 21.71 -2.81
CA VAL A 205 4.61 21.61 -2.60
C VAL A 205 3.96 22.96 -2.87
N THR A 206 3.08 23.03 -3.86
CA THR A 206 2.43 24.26 -4.30
C THR A 206 0.94 24.05 -4.60
N SER A 207 0.20 25.12 -4.84
CA SER A 207 -1.18 25.07 -5.32
C SER A 207 -1.28 25.61 -6.74
N SER A 208 -2.33 25.19 -7.45
CA SER A 208 -2.68 25.71 -8.77
C SER A 208 -4.19 25.69 -8.95
N ASN A 209 -4.73 26.71 -9.61
CA ASN A 209 -6.15 26.78 -9.98
C ASN A 209 -6.40 26.32 -11.43
N LYS A 210 -5.39 25.79 -12.11
CA LYS A 210 -5.54 25.33 -13.48
C LYS A 210 -6.40 24.08 -13.55
N SER A 211 -7.34 24.07 -14.47
CA SER A 211 -8.05 22.86 -14.91
C SER A 211 -7.15 22.02 -15.81
N GLY A 212 -7.51 20.75 -16.01
CA GLY A 212 -6.80 19.87 -16.94
C GLY A 212 -6.99 20.27 -18.40
N GLU A 213 -6.13 19.73 -19.25
CA GLU A 213 -6.20 19.87 -20.71
C GLU A 213 -6.48 18.51 -21.36
N GLY A 214 -7.12 18.50 -22.55
CA GLY A 214 -7.47 17.26 -23.23
C GLY A 214 -8.56 16.46 -22.51
N LEU A 215 -8.60 15.14 -22.74
CA LEU A 215 -9.58 14.25 -22.12
C LEU A 215 -8.97 13.51 -20.93
N THR A 216 -9.75 13.31 -19.89
CA THR A 216 -9.38 12.51 -18.72
C THR A 216 -9.13 11.06 -19.11
N GLN A 217 -8.02 10.51 -18.62
CA GLN A 217 -7.69 9.09 -18.79
C GLN A 217 -7.66 8.43 -17.43
N ALA A 218 -8.47 7.42 -17.26
CA ALA A 218 -8.56 6.67 -16.02
C ALA A 218 -9.01 5.23 -16.28
N SER A 219 -8.78 4.39 -15.29
CA SER A 219 -9.35 3.05 -15.20
C SER A 219 -9.94 2.85 -13.80
N PHE A 220 -10.87 1.91 -13.68
CA PHE A 220 -11.34 1.49 -12.36
C PHE A 220 -11.53 -0.04 -12.32
N ARG A 221 -11.46 -0.58 -11.12
CA ARG A 221 -11.75 -1.98 -10.83
C ARG A 221 -12.58 -2.09 -9.57
N VAL A 222 -13.44 -3.10 -9.51
CA VAL A 222 -14.25 -3.43 -8.34
C VAL A 222 -13.76 -4.73 -7.76
N ASP A 223 -13.57 -4.75 -6.45
CA ASP A 223 -13.36 -5.96 -5.68
C ASP A 223 -14.67 -6.29 -4.96
N HIS A 224 -15.39 -7.29 -5.48
CA HIS A 224 -16.68 -7.70 -4.95
C HIS A 224 -16.55 -8.44 -3.61
N PHE A 225 -15.41 -9.06 -3.31
CA PHE A 225 -15.18 -9.74 -2.05
C PHE A 225 -15.03 -8.72 -0.93
N ASP A 226 -14.15 -7.74 -1.12
CA ASP A 226 -13.93 -6.67 -0.16
C ASP A 226 -14.94 -5.53 -0.30
N LYS A 227 -15.82 -5.56 -1.30
CA LYS A 227 -16.80 -4.49 -1.60
C LYS A 227 -16.14 -3.12 -1.70
N ILE A 228 -15.06 -3.03 -2.43
CA ILE A 228 -14.31 -1.80 -2.64
C ILE A 228 -14.09 -1.54 -4.13
N ALA A 229 -13.88 -0.29 -4.51
CA ALA A 229 -13.42 0.06 -5.84
C ALA A 229 -12.13 0.88 -5.77
N PHE A 230 -11.30 0.71 -6.79
CA PHE A 230 -10.14 1.55 -7.05
C PHE A 230 -10.32 2.27 -8.38
N ILE A 231 -10.16 3.59 -8.37
CA ILE A 231 -10.12 4.43 -9.56
C ILE A 231 -8.68 4.93 -9.69
N THR A 232 -8.07 4.73 -10.85
CA THR A 232 -6.70 5.22 -11.13
C THR A 232 -6.79 6.27 -12.21
N ILE A 233 -6.44 7.50 -11.88
CA ILE A 233 -6.35 8.62 -12.82
C ILE A 233 -4.94 8.65 -13.41
N ASN A 234 -4.81 8.51 -14.72
CA ASN A 234 -3.53 8.64 -15.42
C ASN A 234 -3.33 10.07 -15.93
N HIS A 235 -4.41 10.72 -16.39
CA HIS A 235 -4.39 12.08 -16.86
C HIS A 235 -5.65 12.83 -16.43
N ILE A 236 -5.47 14.07 -15.93
CA ILE A 236 -6.56 14.96 -15.53
C ILE A 236 -6.89 15.87 -16.70
N GLY A 237 -8.02 15.61 -17.38
CA GLY A 237 -8.51 16.38 -18.51
C GLY A 237 -9.44 17.51 -18.13
N ASN A 238 -9.90 18.27 -19.12
CA ASN A 238 -10.86 19.35 -18.95
C ASN A 238 -12.29 18.86 -18.66
N ASP A 239 -12.58 17.60 -18.97
CA ASP A 239 -13.81 16.88 -18.71
C ASP A 239 -13.83 16.11 -17.37
N PHE A 240 -12.82 16.35 -16.51
CA PHE A 240 -12.61 15.57 -15.27
C PHE A 240 -13.85 15.48 -14.39
N LEU A 241 -14.62 16.57 -14.25
CA LEU A 241 -15.80 16.61 -13.38
C LEU A 241 -16.90 15.67 -13.88
N ASP A 242 -17.23 15.75 -15.17
CA ASP A 242 -18.24 14.90 -15.79
C ASP A 242 -17.78 13.45 -15.84
N PHE A 243 -16.50 13.23 -16.08
CA PHE A 243 -15.89 11.91 -16.13
C PHE A 243 -16.03 11.19 -14.78
N ILE A 244 -15.66 11.85 -13.67
CA ILE A 244 -15.76 11.30 -12.31
C ILE A 244 -17.23 11.07 -11.93
N GLU A 245 -18.12 12.00 -12.25
CA GLU A 245 -19.56 11.83 -12.01
C GLU A 245 -20.09 10.54 -12.65
N ASN A 246 -19.75 10.32 -13.91
CA ASN A 246 -20.17 9.13 -14.66
C ASN A 246 -19.62 7.83 -14.04
N ILE A 247 -18.36 7.80 -13.57
CA ILE A 247 -17.81 6.63 -12.85
C ILE A 247 -18.56 6.41 -11.54
N LEU A 248 -18.81 7.45 -10.75
CA LEU A 248 -19.51 7.31 -9.48
C LEU A 248 -20.93 6.79 -9.65
N ILE A 249 -21.67 7.24 -10.69
CA ILE A 249 -23.00 6.72 -11.05
C ILE A 249 -22.92 5.21 -11.37
N GLN A 250 -21.94 4.77 -12.16
CA GLN A 250 -21.74 3.35 -12.44
C GLN A 250 -21.48 2.52 -11.19
N LEU A 251 -20.76 3.08 -10.20
CA LEU A 251 -20.41 2.39 -8.97
C LEU A 251 -21.53 2.42 -7.90
N GLU A 252 -22.60 3.21 -8.08
CA GLU A 252 -23.70 3.28 -7.10
C GLU A 252 -24.42 1.93 -6.92
N SER A 253 -24.56 1.14 -7.99
CA SER A 253 -25.23 -0.18 -7.93
C SER A 253 -24.43 -1.25 -7.18
N GLU A 254 -23.12 -1.06 -7.00
CA GLU A 254 -22.19 -2.05 -6.44
C GLU A 254 -22.25 -2.16 -4.91
N GLN A 255 -22.96 -1.25 -4.22
CA GLN A 255 -23.08 -1.22 -2.75
C GLN A 255 -21.71 -1.29 -2.04
N LEU A 256 -20.76 -0.52 -2.52
CA LEU A 256 -19.39 -0.52 -2.04
C LEU A 256 -19.28 0.04 -0.62
N ALA A 257 -18.41 -0.58 0.19
CA ALA A 257 -18.04 -0.08 1.51
C ALA A 257 -17.12 1.15 1.40
N SER A 258 -16.21 1.14 0.42
CA SER A 258 -15.24 2.23 0.19
C SER A 258 -14.88 2.35 -1.29
N ILE A 259 -14.52 3.57 -1.69
CA ILE A 259 -13.95 3.86 -3.00
C ILE A 259 -12.62 4.58 -2.78
N TYR A 260 -11.56 4.06 -3.37
CA TYR A 260 -10.23 4.67 -3.36
C TYR A 260 -9.91 5.23 -4.73
N LEU A 261 -9.27 6.41 -4.77
CA LEU A 261 -8.92 7.08 -6.01
C LEU A 261 -7.46 7.54 -5.94
N ASP A 262 -6.66 7.08 -6.88
CA ASP A 262 -5.27 7.46 -7.05
C ASP A 262 -5.18 8.66 -8.00
N LEU A 263 -4.81 9.83 -7.45
CA LEU A 263 -4.72 11.12 -8.14
C LEU A 263 -3.27 11.46 -8.43
N PRO A 264 -2.84 11.71 -9.68
CA PRO A 264 -1.47 12.07 -10.04
C PRO A 264 -1.18 13.54 -9.64
N ILE A 265 -0.58 13.74 -8.46
CA ILE A 265 -0.35 15.09 -7.90
C ILE A 265 0.84 15.83 -8.51
N HIS A 266 1.58 15.23 -9.41
CA HIS A 266 2.58 15.90 -10.23
C HIS A 266 1.96 16.71 -11.38
N GLN A 267 0.69 16.50 -11.71
CA GLN A 267 -0.04 17.28 -12.72
C GLN A 267 -0.59 18.57 -12.12
N GLU A 268 -0.43 19.69 -12.82
CA GLU A 268 -0.81 21.00 -12.32
C GLU A 268 -2.32 21.12 -11.99
N ALA A 269 -3.16 20.35 -12.71
CA ALA A 269 -4.60 20.28 -12.46
C ALA A 269 -5.00 19.50 -11.20
N ALA A 270 -4.05 18.88 -10.48
CA ALA A 270 -4.37 18.00 -9.35
C ALA A 270 -5.03 18.76 -8.18
N ALA A 271 -4.66 20.01 -7.92
CA ALA A 271 -5.30 20.79 -6.86
C ALA A 271 -6.78 21.05 -7.18
N PHE A 272 -7.10 21.43 -8.42
CA PHE A 272 -8.47 21.60 -8.90
C PHE A 272 -9.27 20.30 -8.82
N ALA A 273 -8.66 19.20 -9.26
CA ALA A 273 -9.29 17.86 -9.21
C ALA A 273 -9.57 17.42 -7.77
N TYR A 274 -8.63 17.65 -6.84
CA TYR A 274 -8.83 17.34 -5.42
C TYR A 274 -10.02 18.12 -4.84
N ASP A 275 -10.11 19.42 -5.07
CA ASP A 275 -11.22 20.26 -4.57
C ASP A 275 -12.59 19.78 -5.10
N ALA A 276 -12.63 19.29 -6.35
CA ALA A 276 -13.81 18.68 -6.93
C ALA A 276 -14.18 17.34 -6.25
N LEU A 277 -13.17 16.51 -6.00
CA LEU A 277 -13.33 15.22 -5.32
C LEU A 277 -13.75 15.39 -3.86
N GLU A 278 -13.26 16.43 -3.17
CA GLU A 278 -13.69 16.73 -1.79
C GLU A 278 -15.18 17.05 -1.72
N LYS A 279 -15.74 17.75 -2.72
CA LYS A 279 -17.20 17.98 -2.85
C LYS A 279 -18.00 16.70 -3.05
N LYS A 280 -17.38 15.65 -3.62
CA LYS A 280 -17.94 14.30 -3.78
C LYS A 280 -17.63 13.40 -2.58
N ARG A 281 -17.13 13.95 -1.45
CA ARG A 281 -16.81 13.29 -0.19
C ARG A 281 -15.57 12.41 -0.22
N PHE A 282 -14.68 12.62 -1.20
CA PHE A 282 -13.32 12.06 -1.10
C PHE A 282 -12.48 12.91 -0.15
N PHE A 283 -11.56 12.26 0.53
CA PHE A 283 -10.61 12.90 1.43
C PHE A 283 -9.28 12.16 1.40
N TRP A 284 -8.25 12.77 1.97
CA TRP A 284 -6.90 12.23 2.01
C TRP A 284 -6.85 10.82 2.58
N SER A 285 -6.12 9.91 1.91
CA SER A 285 -5.77 8.58 2.41
C SER A 285 -4.26 8.47 2.56
N ALA A 286 -3.51 8.35 1.46
CA ALA A 286 -2.08 8.13 1.50
C ALA A 286 -1.36 8.87 0.38
N TRP A 287 -0.20 9.44 0.69
CA TRP A 287 0.72 9.93 -0.31
C TRP A 287 1.67 8.80 -0.70
N LEU A 288 1.78 8.54 -2.00
CA LEU A 288 2.61 7.50 -2.61
C LEU A 288 3.73 8.20 -3.42
N PRO A 289 4.89 8.48 -2.80
CA PRO A 289 6.00 9.12 -3.48
C PRO A 289 6.57 8.23 -4.58
N HIS A 290 6.93 8.84 -5.72
CA HIS A 290 7.50 8.13 -6.86
C HIS A 290 6.67 6.92 -7.34
N TYR A 291 5.36 6.92 -7.07
CA TYR A 291 4.50 5.78 -7.41
C TYR A 291 4.45 5.55 -8.92
N LEU A 292 4.29 6.62 -9.69
CA LEU A 292 4.38 6.58 -11.16
C LEU A 292 5.78 6.98 -11.64
N VAL A 293 6.14 6.57 -12.86
CA VAL A 293 7.37 7.01 -13.54
C VAL A 293 7.43 8.53 -13.65
N GLU A 294 6.29 9.16 -13.91
CA GLU A 294 6.13 10.61 -14.01
C GLU A 294 6.14 11.31 -12.66
N GLY A 295 5.72 10.61 -11.58
CA GLY A 295 5.73 11.25 -10.26
C GLY A 295 4.83 10.65 -9.21
N ASP A 296 4.52 11.50 -8.24
CA ASP A 296 3.79 11.14 -7.04
C ASP A 296 2.29 11.00 -7.27
N VAL A 297 1.70 10.12 -6.49
CA VAL A 297 0.25 9.92 -6.42
C VAL A 297 -0.24 10.22 -5.02
N LEU A 298 -1.39 10.87 -4.93
CA LEU A 298 -2.16 10.96 -3.70
C LEU A 298 -3.36 10.04 -3.80
N ARG A 299 -3.42 9.02 -2.96
CA ARG A 299 -4.61 8.22 -2.77
C ARG A 299 -5.62 9.01 -1.95
N LEU A 300 -6.82 9.14 -2.48
CA LEU A 300 -8.01 9.65 -1.79
C LEU A 300 -8.94 8.50 -1.48
N GLN A 301 -9.84 8.70 -0.50
CA GLN A 301 -10.81 7.70 -0.08
C GLN A 301 -12.18 8.31 0.14
N LYS A 302 -13.22 7.58 -0.25
CA LYS A 302 -14.64 7.88 0.04
C LYS A 302 -15.23 6.67 0.75
N LEU A 303 -15.84 6.88 1.93
CA LEU A 303 -16.36 5.82 2.76
C LEU A 303 -17.89 5.83 2.77
N ASN A 304 -18.49 4.67 2.58
CA ASN A 304 -19.91 4.40 2.76
C ASN A 304 -20.18 3.58 4.02
N GLN A 305 -19.20 3.50 4.91
CA GLN A 305 -19.22 2.76 6.16
C GLN A 305 -18.68 3.60 7.31
N LYS A 306 -18.98 3.20 8.55
CA LYS A 306 -18.40 3.80 9.74
C LYS A 306 -17.07 3.13 10.07
N ILE A 307 -16.09 3.91 10.50
CA ILE A 307 -14.79 3.46 10.98
C ILE A 307 -14.70 3.74 12.49
N ASN A 308 -14.29 2.73 13.24
CA ASN A 308 -13.90 2.92 14.64
C ASN A 308 -12.37 3.21 14.69
N PHE A 309 -12.00 4.44 14.99
CA PHE A 309 -10.60 4.83 15.07
C PHE A 309 -9.87 4.26 16.29
N ASP A 310 -10.59 3.79 17.31
CA ASP A 310 -9.98 3.15 18.49
C ASP A 310 -9.41 1.77 18.15
N ASP A 311 -9.90 1.13 17.08
CA ASP A 311 -9.38 -0.15 16.57
C ASP A 311 -8.08 0.00 15.76
N ILE A 312 -7.66 1.24 15.46
CA ILE A 312 -6.48 1.54 14.64
C ILE A 312 -5.27 1.77 15.54
N VAL A 313 -4.36 0.81 15.55
CA VAL A 313 -3.10 0.84 16.30
C VAL A 313 -1.99 1.43 15.43
N THR A 314 -1.25 2.39 15.99
CA THR A 314 -0.05 2.97 15.38
C THR A 314 1.17 2.69 16.27
N ALA A 315 2.30 2.37 15.65
CA ALA A 315 3.51 1.96 16.37
C ALA A 315 4.28 3.13 17.01
N ARG A 316 4.05 4.36 16.53
CA ARG A 316 4.76 5.57 17.00
C ARG A 316 3.96 6.86 16.78
N PRO A 317 4.42 8.01 17.36
CA PRO A 317 3.70 9.29 17.28
C PRO A 317 3.45 9.81 15.85
N GLU A 318 4.32 9.51 14.88
CA GLU A 318 4.16 9.91 13.49
C GLU A 318 2.91 9.27 12.86
N GLY A 319 2.69 7.97 13.09
CA GLY A 319 1.46 7.28 12.68
C GLY A 319 0.22 7.88 13.33
N GLU A 320 0.30 8.26 14.62
CA GLU A 320 -0.82 8.90 15.32
C GLU A 320 -1.13 10.30 14.77
N LYS A 321 -0.14 11.08 14.32
CA LYS A 321 -0.37 12.35 13.62
C LYS A 321 -1.14 12.15 12.32
N ILE A 322 -0.75 11.16 11.53
CA ILE A 322 -1.46 10.80 10.29
C ILE A 322 -2.90 10.38 10.60
N LYS A 323 -3.11 9.49 11.57
CA LYS A 323 -4.43 9.05 12.00
C LYS A 323 -5.33 10.23 12.37
N LYS A 324 -4.85 11.18 13.19
CA LYS A 324 -5.58 12.39 13.56
C LYS A 324 -5.91 13.29 12.37
N TYR A 325 -4.96 13.45 11.46
CA TYR A 325 -5.18 14.23 10.25
C TYR A 325 -6.30 13.61 9.40
N ILE A 326 -6.22 12.31 9.12
CA ILE A 326 -7.22 11.57 8.34
C ILE A 326 -8.60 11.64 9.01
N GLN A 327 -8.69 11.47 10.33
CA GLN A 327 -9.93 11.59 11.09
C GLN A 327 -10.54 12.98 10.93
N THR A 328 -9.72 14.03 10.98
CA THR A 328 -10.17 15.41 10.76
C THR A 328 -10.71 15.62 9.35
N GLN A 329 -10.04 15.06 8.31
CA GLN A 329 -10.51 15.17 6.93
C GLN A 329 -11.85 14.44 6.72
N LEU A 330 -12.01 13.23 7.29
CA LEU A 330 -13.29 12.50 7.25
C LEU A 330 -14.42 13.33 7.90
N GLN A 331 -14.17 13.96 9.04
CA GLN A 331 -15.17 14.81 9.71
C GLN A 331 -15.60 15.99 8.82
N LYS A 332 -14.64 16.69 8.18
CA LYS A 332 -14.92 17.82 7.28
C LYS A 332 -15.86 17.44 6.12
N VAL A 333 -15.58 16.32 5.43
CA VAL A 333 -16.42 15.90 4.30
C VAL A 333 -17.76 15.33 4.74
N SER A 334 -17.88 14.86 5.99
CA SER A 334 -19.14 14.39 6.58
C SER A 334 -20.08 15.54 6.96
N ILE A 335 -19.55 16.66 7.45
CA ILE A 335 -20.31 17.86 7.82
C ILE A 335 -20.82 18.60 6.59
N LYS A 336 -20.07 18.63 5.50
CA LYS A 336 -20.46 19.31 4.24
C LYS A 336 -21.65 18.61 3.53
N ALA A 337 -22.10 17.46 4.00
CA ALA A 337 -23.17 16.67 3.39
C ALA A 337 -24.56 16.92 4.02
N ILE A 338 -24.68 17.84 4.99
CA ILE A 338 -25.92 18.32 5.64
C ILE A 338 -26.24 19.71 5.09
#